data_831c04f6b054e720009b7f7c004fe960
#
_entry.id   831c04f6b054e720009b7f7c004fe960
#
_cell.length_a   1.000
_cell.length_b   1.000
_cell.length_c   1.000
_cell.angle_alpha   90.00
_cell.angle_beta   90.00
_cell.angle_gamma   90.00
#
_symmetry.space_group_name_H-M   'P 1'
#
loop_
_entity.id
_entity.type
_entity.pdbx_description
1 polymer ?
#
loop_
_entity_poly.entity_id
_entity_poly.type
_entity_poly.pdbx_seq_one_letter_code
_entity_poly.pdbx_strand_id
1 'polypeptide(L)'
;RGEFQQLEVAFQTMLGNKEQADTLMSQLVRTAAITPFNLQDVANGAKQLLAYGTEAKDVNDTLVRLGDIAAGLSIPLNDLVWLYGTTMTQERLFTQDLRQFMGRGIPLADELAKQFGVTKDKVGELVTAGKVGFPEVQKAIESMTNEGGKFGGLMEAQSKTITGQISNIEDAIDTMFNKIGKQNEGVINKTLSGMSYLVENYEKVGRVLTGLV
;
A
#
# COMPACT_ATOMS: atom_id res chain seq x y z
N ARG A 1 11.35 -13.68 -13.35
CA ARG A 1 12.35 -14.08 -12.30
C ARG A 1 13.19 -12.88 -11.86
N GLY A 2 13.69 -12.04 -12.80
CA GLY A 2 14.56 -10.92 -12.48
C GLY A 2 13.91 -9.82 -11.66
N GLU A 3 12.65 -9.46 -11.94
CA GLU A 3 11.95 -8.36 -11.26
C GLU A 3 11.74 -8.63 -9.78
N PHE A 4 11.33 -9.84 -9.41
CA PHE A 4 11.10 -10.21 -8.01
C PHE A 4 12.41 -10.20 -7.22
N GLN A 5 13.50 -10.73 -7.80
CA GLN A 5 14.82 -10.68 -7.19
C GLN A 5 15.33 -9.24 -7.03
N GLN A 6 15.06 -8.38 -8.00
CA GLN A 6 15.42 -6.97 -7.93
C GLN A 6 14.67 -6.27 -6.79
N LEU A 7 13.39 -6.57 -6.59
CA LEU A 7 12.60 -6.03 -5.49
C LEU A 7 13.15 -6.47 -4.13
N GLU A 8 13.49 -7.76 -3.98
CA GLU A 8 14.08 -8.28 -2.75
C GLU A 8 15.41 -7.60 -2.43
N VAL A 9 16.30 -7.49 -3.41
CA VAL A 9 17.59 -6.79 -3.24
C VAL A 9 17.37 -5.33 -2.88
N ALA A 10 16.42 -4.65 -3.52
CA ALA A 10 16.09 -3.26 -3.21
C ALA A 10 15.63 -3.11 -1.76
N PHE A 11 14.71 -3.95 -1.29
CA PHE A 11 14.24 -3.88 0.10
C PHE A 11 15.31 -4.25 1.11
N GLN A 12 16.13 -5.26 0.85
CA GLN A 12 17.26 -5.60 1.71
C GLN A 12 18.26 -4.44 1.83
N THR A 13 18.54 -3.77 0.70
CA THR A 13 19.43 -2.62 0.68
C THR A 13 18.83 -1.42 1.41
N MET A 14 17.56 -1.10 1.16
CA MET A 14 16.88 0.03 1.79
C MET A 14 16.69 -0.15 3.29
N LEU A 15 16.42 -1.37 3.75
CA LEU A 15 16.14 -1.67 5.15
C LEU A 15 17.40 -2.05 5.94
N GLY A 16 18.45 -2.53 5.27
CA GLY A 16 19.65 -3.02 5.92
C GLY A 16 19.42 -4.24 6.82
N ASN A 17 18.28 -4.94 6.65
CA ASN A 17 17.86 -6.06 7.47
C ASN A 17 17.05 -7.04 6.64
N LYS A 18 17.58 -8.26 6.51
CA LYS A 18 16.94 -9.31 5.70
C LYS A 18 15.57 -9.73 6.24
N GLU A 19 15.44 -9.86 7.55
CA GLU A 19 14.19 -10.29 8.21
C GLU A 19 13.08 -9.27 7.95
N GLN A 20 13.37 -7.98 8.10
CA GLN A 20 12.41 -6.92 7.79
C GLN A 20 12.05 -6.90 6.30
N ALA A 21 13.01 -7.10 5.42
CA ALA A 21 12.78 -7.17 3.98
C ALA A 21 11.87 -8.35 3.60
N ASP A 22 12.13 -9.53 4.16
CA ASP A 22 11.32 -10.73 3.93
C ASP A 22 9.89 -10.56 4.47
N THR A 23 9.73 -9.96 5.64
CA THR A 23 8.43 -9.66 6.23
C THR A 23 7.64 -8.69 5.34
N LEU A 24 8.27 -7.62 4.90
CA LEU A 24 7.64 -6.63 4.01
C LEU A 24 7.25 -7.27 2.68
N MET A 25 8.14 -8.03 2.04
CA MET A 25 7.83 -8.73 0.79
C MET A 25 6.64 -9.67 0.93
N SER A 26 6.57 -10.41 2.04
CA SER A 26 5.43 -11.28 2.35
C SER A 26 4.12 -10.51 2.42
N GLN A 27 4.12 -9.37 3.12
CA GLN A 27 2.95 -8.49 3.22
C GLN A 27 2.53 -7.94 1.86
N LEU A 28 3.49 -7.51 1.04
CA LEU A 28 3.21 -6.92 -0.27
C LEU A 28 2.65 -7.94 -1.27
N VAL A 29 3.17 -9.17 -1.25
CA VAL A 29 2.64 -10.27 -2.08
C VAL A 29 1.19 -10.58 -1.69
N ARG A 30 0.90 -10.67 -0.39
CA ARG A 30 -0.46 -10.87 0.12
C ARG A 30 -1.38 -9.72 -0.31
N THR A 31 -0.96 -8.49 -0.12
CA THR A 31 -1.71 -7.30 -0.50
C THR A 31 -2.00 -7.29 -2.01
N ALA A 32 -1.00 -7.57 -2.85
CA ALA A 32 -1.20 -7.65 -4.30
C ALA A 32 -2.18 -8.75 -4.70
N ALA A 33 -2.16 -9.89 -4.00
CA ALA A 33 -3.03 -11.03 -4.31
C ALA A 33 -4.51 -10.79 -3.99
N ILE A 34 -4.79 -9.99 -2.96
CA ILE A 34 -6.17 -9.72 -2.49
C ILE A 34 -6.71 -8.35 -2.93
N THR A 35 -6.04 -7.67 -3.85
CA THR A 35 -6.39 -6.31 -4.27
C THR A 35 -6.41 -6.21 -5.81
N PRO A 36 -7.02 -5.16 -6.39
CA PRO A 36 -7.02 -4.95 -7.83
C PRO A 36 -5.67 -4.46 -8.39
N PHE A 37 -4.68 -4.22 -7.52
CA PHE A 37 -3.35 -3.75 -7.91
C PHE A 37 -2.39 -4.93 -8.11
N ASN A 38 -1.48 -4.83 -9.08
CA ASN A 38 -0.46 -5.85 -9.30
C ASN A 38 0.72 -5.68 -8.31
N LEU A 39 1.55 -6.72 -8.21
CA LEU A 39 2.71 -6.70 -7.30
C LEU A 39 3.67 -5.56 -7.62
N GLN A 40 3.87 -5.25 -8.90
CA GLN A 40 4.79 -4.19 -9.32
C GLN A 40 4.33 -2.82 -8.81
N ASP A 41 3.04 -2.50 -8.91
CA ASP A 41 2.48 -1.25 -8.41
C ASP A 41 2.59 -1.16 -6.89
N VAL A 42 2.25 -2.23 -6.19
CA VAL A 42 2.32 -2.31 -4.72
C VAL A 42 3.78 -2.18 -4.25
N ALA A 43 4.70 -2.89 -4.89
CA ALA A 43 6.12 -2.85 -4.54
C ALA A 43 6.76 -1.49 -4.85
N ASN A 44 6.40 -0.85 -5.96
CA ASN A 44 6.86 0.51 -6.28
C ASN A 44 6.34 1.52 -5.25
N GLY A 45 5.07 1.40 -4.85
CA GLY A 45 4.51 2.22 -3.78
C GLY A 45 5.25 2.04 -2.45
N ALA A 46 5.59 0.80 -2.10
CA ALA A 46 6.36 0.48 -0.90
C ALA A 46 7.76 1.11 -0.93
N LYS A 47 8.47 0.99 -2.05
CA LYS A 47 9.79 1.62 -2.21
C LYS A 47 9.72 3.14 -2.06
N GLN A 48 8.71 3.76 -2.64
CA GLN A 48 8.51 5.20 -2.53
C GLN A 48 8.21 5.60 -1.09
N LEU A 49 7.33 4.91 -0.38
CA LEU A 49 7.02 5.19 1.02
C LEU A 49 8.27 5.07 1.91
N LEU A 50 9.09 4.04 1.71
CA LEU A 50 10.37 3.91 2.41
C LEU A 50 11.31 5.07 2.11
N ALA A 51 11.40 5.48 0.85
CA ALA A 51 12.23 6.62 0.43
C ALA A 51 11.74 7.94 1.04
N TYR A 52 10.44 8.12 1.22
CA TYR A 52 9.87 9.29 1.90
C TYR A 52 10.03 9.26 3.42
N GLY A 53 10.36 8.12 4.01
CA GLY A 53 10.64 8.00 5.44
C GLY A 53 9.63 7.17 6.24
N THR A 54 8.68 6.49 5.59
CA THR A 54 7.78 5.56 6.28
C THR A 54 8.59 4.39 6.84
N GLU A 55 8.36 4.04 8.10
CA GLU A 55 9.02 2.88 8.71
C GLU A 55 8.52 1.57 8.07
N ALA A 56 9.39 0.58 7.93
CA ALA A 56 9.07 -0.70 7.29
C ALA A 56 7.82 -1.37 7.86
N LYS A 57 7.63 -1.30 9.17
CA LYS A 57 6.46 -1.87 9.88
C LYS A 57 5.12 -1.22 9.47
N ASP A 58 5.14 0.02 8.99
CA ASP A 58 3.95 0.80 8.67
C ASP A 58 3.66 0.87 7.17
N VAL A 59 4.59 0.43 6.32
CA VAL A 59 4.49 0.55 4.86
C VAL A 59 3.26 -0.17 4.32
N ASN A 60 3.05 -1.42 4.70
CA ASN A 60 1.92 -2.20 4.16
C ASN A 60 0.56 -1.63 4.59
N ASP A 61 0.41 -1.24 5.85
CA ASP A 61 -0.83 -0.61 6.34
C ASP A 61 -1.12 0.70 5.59
N THR A 62 -0.11 1.53 5.38
CA THR A 62 -0.24 2.78 4.63
C THR A 62 -0.64 2.50 3.17
N LEU A 63 -0.02 1.52 2.52
CA LEU A 63 -0.39 1.12 1.16
C LEU A 63 -1.83 0.61 1.07
N VAL A 64 -2.29 -0.17 2.03
CA VAL A 64 -3.68 -0.65 2.08
C VAL A 64 -4.65 0.52 2.19
N ARG A 65 -4.37 1.50 3.04
CA ARG A 65 -5.20 2.70 3.20
C ARG A 65 -5.24 3.54 1.92
N LEU A 66 -4.08 3.82 1.33
CA LEU A 66 -3.99 4.56 0.07
C LEU A 66 -4.63 3.77 -1.08
N GLY A 67 -4.47 2.45 -1.07
CA GLY A 67 -5.10 1.55 -2.04
C GLY A 67 -6.62 1.54 -1.96
N ASP A 68 -7.19 1.61 -0.77
CA ASP A 68 -8.64 1.72 -0.56
C ASP A 68 -9.21 3.00 -1.21
N ILE A 69 -8.54 4.12 -1.03
CA ILE A 69 -8.92 5.40 -1.65
C ILE A 69 -8.75 5.31 -3.17
N ALA A 70 -7.60 4.83 -3.63
CA ALA A 70 -7.29 4.72 -5.06
C ALA A 70 -8.28 3.80 -5.79
N ALA A 71 -8.61 2.65 -5.19
CA ALA A 71 -9.61 1.73 -5.74
C ALA A 71 -11.01 2.35 -5.76
N GLY A 72 -11.40 3.04 -4.69
CA GLY A 72 -12.70 3.69 -4.59
C GLY A 72 -12.90 4.82 -5.59
N LEU A 73 -11.84 5.50 -5.97
CA LEU A 73 -11.88 6.65 -6.90
C LEU A 73 -11.36 6.30 -8.30
N SER A 74 -10.94 5.07 -8.54
CA SER A 74 -10.35 4.62 -9.81
C SER A 74 -9.14 5.45 -10.25
N ILE A 75 -8.28 5.78 -9.30
CA ILE A 75 -7.02 6.48 -9.56
C ILE A 75 -5.83 5.53 -9.36
N PRO A 76 -4.70 5.76 -10.06
CA PRO A 76 -3.51 4.93 -9.88
C PRO A 76 -2.96 5.01 -8.46
N LEU A 77 -2.61 3.86 -7.87
CA LEU A 77 -2.05 3.80 -6.52
C LEU A 77 -0.81 4.68 -6.38
N ASN A 78 0.11 4.63 -7.34
CA ASN A 78 1.37 5.38 -7.27
C ASN A 78 1.18 6.89 -7.35
N ASP A 79 0.12 7.36 -7.98
CA ASP A 79 -0.26 8.76 -8.00
C ASP A 79 -0.60 9.28 -6.60
N LEU A 80 -1.38 8.49 -5.86
CA LEU A 80 -1.75 8.82 -4.48
C LEU A 80 -0.57 8.66 -3.51
N VAL A 81 0.26 7.65 -3.69
CA VAL A 81 1.50 7.48 -2.91
C VAL A 81 2.41 8.69 -3.08
N TRP A 82 2.55 9.21 -4.30
CA TRP A 82 3.34 10.40 -4.56
C TRP A 82 2.79 11.65 -3.84
N LEU A 83 1.49 11.88 -3.89
CA LEU A 83 0.84 12.99 -3.19
C LEU A 83 1.05 12.91 -1.67
N TYR A 84 0.79 11.75 -1.12
CA TYR A 84 0.97 11.47 0.31
C TYR A 84 2.43 11.66 0.74
N GLY A 85 3.36 11.07 -0.02
CA GLY A 85 4.79 11.16 0.26
C GLY A 85 5.35 12.57 0.12
N THR A 86 4.86 13.35 -0.84
CA THR A 86 5.22 14.76 -0.99
C THR A 86 4.86 15.55 0.27
N THR A 87 3.65 15.35 0.79
CA THR A 87 3.21 16.00 2.03
C THR A 87 4.06 15.57 3.23
N MET A 88 4.41 14.28 3.29
CA MET A 88 5.30 13.74 4.33
C MET A 88 6.68 14.40 4.31
N THR A 89 7.29 14.52 3.13
CA THR A 89 8.61 15.12 2.95
C THR A 89 8.60 16.62 3.28
N GLN A 90 7.53 17.32 2.93
CA GLN A 90 7.35 18.74 3.22
C GLN A 90 6.98 19.01 4.67
N GLU A 91 6.56 17.99 5.41
CA GLU A 91 6.07 18.07 6.80
C GLU A 91 4.84 18.97 6.98
N ARG A 92 4.25 19.42 5.89
CA ARG A 92 3.02 20.23 5.89
C ARG A 92 2.26 20.09 4.59
N LEU A 93 0.98 20.44 4.65
CA LEU A 93 0.10 20.54 3.48
C LEU A 93 0.14 21.99 2.94
N PHE A 94 0.47 22.14 1.66
CA PHE A 94 0.33 23.41 0.96
C PHE A 94 -1.02 23.49 0.24
N THR A 95 -1.45 24.69 -0.10
CA THR A 95 -2.72 24.92 -0.84
C THR A 95 -2.75 24.12 -2.15
N GLN A 96 -1.62 24.03 -2.85
CA GLN A 96 -1.50 23.26 -4.08
C GLN A 96 -1.74 21.77 -3.82
N ASP A 97 -1.20 21.21 -2.74
CA ASP A 97 -1.37 19.81 -2.38
C ASP A 97 -2.84 19.52 -2.05
N LEU A 98 -3.47 20.38 -1.26
CA LEU A 98 -4.90 20.28 -0.95
C LEU A 98 -5.75 20.22 -2.23
N ARG A 99 -5.47 21.10 -3.19
CA ARG A 99 -6.16 21.11 -4.49
C ARG A 99 -5.94 19.83 -5.27
N GLN A 100 -4.75 19.26 -5.22
CA GLN A 100 -4.44 18.00 -5.91
C GLN A 100 -5.19 16.83 -5.31
N PHE A 101 -5.29 16.72 -3.98
CA PHE A 101 -6.11 15.71 -3.32
C PHE A 101 -7.58 15.88 -3.70
N MET A 102 -8.13 17.07 -3.54
CA MET A 102 -9.54 17.36 -3.81
C MET A 102 -9.89 17.20 -5.30
N GLY A 103 -8.98 17.57 -6.21
CA GLY A 103 -9.15 17.41 -7.65
C GLY A 103 -9.28 15.95 -8.10
N ARG A 104 -8.78 15.02 -7.30
CA ARG A 104 -8.93 13.57 -7.52
C ARG A 104 -10.18 12.99 -6.87
N GLY A 105 -10.98 13.80 -6.21
CA GLY A 105 -12.18 13.37 -5.52
C GLY A 105 -11.97 12.96 -4.07
N ILE A 106 -10.78 13.19 -3.49
CA ILE A 106 -10.48 12.88 -2.10
C ILE A 106 -10.99 14.03 -1.22
N PRO A 107 -11.95 13.80 -0.29
CA PRO A 107 -12.58 14.86 0.49
C PRO A 107 -11.70 15.32 1.66
N LEU A 108 -10.47 15.73 1.36
CA LEU A 108 -9.48 16.09 2.38
C LEU A 108 -9.90 17.33 3.17
N ALA A 109 -10.46 18.35 2.51
CA ALA A 109 -10.93 19.55 3.21
C ALA A 109 -12.07 19.24 4.18
N ASP A 110 -13.00 18.34 3.83
CA ASP A 110 -14.07 17.92 4.74
C ASP A 110 -13.52 17.18 5.96
N GLU A 111 -12.56 16.29 5.78
CA GLU A 111 -11.92 15.55 6.87
C GLU A 111 -11.11 16.47 7.79
N LEU A 112 -10.37 17.42 7.22
CA LEU A 112 -9.63 18.41 8.00
C LEU A 112 -10.57 19.36 8.77
N ALA A 113 -11.69 19.75 8.16
CA ALA A 113 -12.73 20.55 8.83
C ALA A 113 -13.27 19.85 10.08
N LYS A 114 -13.57 18.56 9.98
CA LYS A 114 -13.97 17.74 11.13
C LYS A 114 -12.88 17.67 12.21
N GLN A 115 -11.66 17.46 11.78
CA GLN A 115 -10.49 17.31 12.66
C GLN A 115 -10.22 18.58 13.47
N PHE A 116 -10.30 19.75 12.81
CA PHE A 116 -10.07 21.05 13.45
C PHE A 116 -11.32 21.67 14.11
N GLY A 117 -12.50 21.06 13.90
CA GLY A 117 -13.75 21.60 14.42
C GLY A 117 -14.15 22.93 13.77
N VAL A 118 -13.87 23.09 12.51
CA VAL A 118 -14.16 24.29 11.72
C VAL A 118 -15.01 23.97 10.50
N THR A 119 -15.50 25.00 9.84
CA THR A 119 -16.17 24.85 8.54
C THR A 119 -15.17 24.61 7.42
N LYS A 120 -15.61 23.98 6.33
CA LYS A 120 -14.75 23.64 5.19
C LYS A 120 -14.00 24.83 4.59
N ASP A 121 -14.65 25.99 4.51
CA ASP A 121 -14.05 27.25 4.01
C ASP A 121 -12.92 27.77 4.90
N LYS A 122 -12.90 27.44 6.20
CA LYS A 122 -11.82 27.79 7.11
C LYS A 122 -10.56 26.93 6.91
N VAL A 123 -10.69 25.75 6.34
CA VAL A 123 -9.55 24.84 6.09
C VAL A 123 -8.51 25.50 5.19
N GLY A 124 -8.92 26.19 4.14
CA GLY A 124 -8.02 26.92 3.25
C GLY A 124 -7.15 27.94 3.97
N GLU A 125 -7.72 28.67 4.92
CA GLU A 125 -7.00 29.65 5.75
C GLU A 125 -5.96 28.95 6.65
N LEU A 126 -6.34 27.82 7.26
CA LEU A 126 -5.44 27.02 8.10
C LEU A 126 -4.26 26.45 7.29
N VAL A 127 -4.51 25.98 6.08
CA VAL A 127 -3.48 25.47 5.17
C VAL A 127 -2.50 26.60 4.79
N THR A 128 -3.02 27.74 4.37
CA THR A 128 -2.21 28.91 4.01
C THR A 128 -1.37 29.40 5.19
N ALA A 129 -1.92 29.36 6.41
CA ALA A 129 -1.22 29.74 7.63
C ALA A 129 -0.19 28.71 8.12
N GLY A 130 -0.06 27.58 7.45
CA GLY A 130 0.88 26.51 7.84
C GLY A 130 0.44 25.72 9.08
N LYS A 131 -0.85 25.71 9.39
CA LYS A 131 -1.40 25.01 10.57
C LYS A 131 -1.72 23.54 10.31
N VAL A 132 -1.67 23.09 9.06
CA VAL A 132 -1.93 21.70 8.69
C VAL A 132 -0.63 21.01 8.33
N GLY A 133 -0.14 20.17 9.22
CA GLY A 133 1.07 19.38 9.04
C GLY A 133 0.77 18.02 8.42
N PHE A 134 1.84 17.25 8.18
CA PHE A 134 1.71 15.86 7.74
C PHE A 134 0.90 14.99 8.72
N PRO A 135 1.07 15.10 10.06
CA PRO A 135 0.26 14.32 10.99
C PRO A 135 -1.25 14.50 10.81
N GLU A 136 -1.70 15.69 10.48
CA GLU A 136 -3.12 15.97 10.23
C GLU A 136 -3.60 15.31 8.91
N VAL A 137 -2.77 15.31 7.88
CA VAL A 137 -3.05 14.60 6.61
C VAL A 137 -3.12 13.10 6.84
N GLN A 138 -2.15 12.54 7.56
CA GLN A 138 -2.12 11.13 7.94
C GLN A 138 -3.38 10.73 8.70
N LYS A 139 -3.79 11.51 9.69
CA LYS A 139 -5.00 11.28 10.46
C LYS A 139 -6.26 11.35 9.59
N ALA A 140 -6.32 12.26 8.62
CA ALA A 140 -7.42 12.33 7.66
C ALA A 140 -7.50 11.07 6.79
N ILE A 141 -6.37 10.58 6.29
CA ILE A 141 -6.29 9.33 5.52
C ILE A 141 -6.75 8.15 6.37
N GLU A 142 -6.30 8.04 7.60
CA GLU A 142 -6.73 7.00 8.54
C GLU A 142 -8.24 7.06 8.79
N SER A 143 -8.79 8.23 9.05
CA SER A 143 -10.21 8.44 9.29
C SER A 143 -11.10 8.00 8.11
N MET A 144 -10.65 8.27 6.89
CA MET A 144 -11.35 7.87 5.67
C MET A 144 -11.28 6.36 5.37
N THR A 145 -10.30 5.66 5.93
CA THR A 145 -9.98 4.27 5.60
C THR A 145 -10.11 3.30 6.78
N ASN A 146 -10.39 3.79 7.97
CA ASN A 146 -10.74 2.95 9.10
C ASN A 146 -12.09 2.25 8.87
N GLU A 147 -12.40 1.25 9.68
CA GLU A 147 -13.70 0.61 9.68
C GLU A 147 -14.80 1.67 9.87
N GLY A 148 -15.81 1.65 9.00
CA GLY A 148 -16.85 2.68 8.95
C GLY A 148 -16.47 3.96 8.21
N GLY A 149 -15.22 4.13 7.80
CA GLY A 149 -14.77 5.23 6.95
C GLY A 149 -15.28 5.08 5.50
N LYS A 150 -15.31 6.20 4.78
CA LYS A 150 -15.86 6.26 3.41
C LYS A 150 -15.21 5.26 2.44
N PHE A 151 -13.92 5.00 2.58
CA PHE A 151 -13.15 4.12 1.70
C PHE A 151 -12.69 2.83 2.38
N GLY A 152 -13.02 2.63 3.66
CA GLY A 152 -12.54 1.48 4.42
C GLY A 152 -12.90 0.15 3.77
N GLY A 153 -11.90 -0.70 3.51
CA GLY A 153 -12.07 -2.04 2.95
C GLY A 153 -12.48 -2.10 1.48
N LEU A 154 -12.51 -0.98 0.74
CA LEU A 154 -12.97 -0.97 -0.65
C LEU A 154 -12.11 -1.81 -1.58
N MET A 155 -10.80 -1.80 -1.38
CA MET A 155 -9.86 -2.56 -2.19
C MET A 155 -10.14 -4.07 -2.10
N GLU A 156 -10.29 -4.59 -0.89
CA GLU A 156 -10.62 -5.99 -0.63
C GLU A 156 -12.03 -6.34 -1.14
N ALA A 157 -13.01 -5.46 -0.92
CA ALA A 157 -14.37 -5.66 -1.39
C ALA A 157 -14.45 -5.77 -2.92
N GLN A 158 -13.71 -4.93 -3.67
CA GLN A 158 -13.63 -5.00 -5.12
C GLN A 158 -12.98 -6.31 -5.59
N SER A 159 -11.93 -6.76 -4.92
CA SER A 159 -11.28 -8.03 -5.22
C SER A 159 -12.22 -9.22 -5.03
N LYS A 160 -13.04 -9.22 -3.99
CA LYS A 160 -14.07 -10.26 -3.74
C LYS A 160 -15.09 -10.35 -4.86
N THR A 161 -15.54 -9.22 -5.40
CA THR A 161 -16.51 -9.22 -6.49
C THR A 161 -15.95 -9.72 -7.81
N ILE A 162 -14.66 -9.55 -8.03
CA ILE A 162 -13.98 -9.98 -9.27
C ILE A 162 -13.71 -11.49 -9.25
N THR A 163 -13.34 -12.08 -8.11
CA THR A 163 -12.77 -13.42 -8.06
C THR A 163 -13.64 -14.48 -7.38
N GLY A 164 -14.47 -14.11 -6.41
CA GLY A 164 -15.25 -15.08 -5.61
C GLY A 164 -14.42 -16.17 -4.90
N GLN A 165 -13.09 -16.13 -4.97
CA GLN A 165 -12.17 -17.18 -4.56
C GLN A 165 -11.07 -16.72 -3.60
N ILE A 166 -11.29 -15.64 -2.85
CA ILE A 166 -10.25 -15.04 -1.99
C ILE A 166 -9.73 -15.99 -0.93
N SER A 167 -10.60 -16.81 -0.32
CA SER A 167 -10.18 -17.81 0.67
C SER A 167 -9.16 -18.80 0.11
N ASN A 168 -9.37 -19.27 -1.12
CA ASN A 168 -8.46 -20.20 -1.80
C ASN A 168 -7.10 -19.51 -2.11
N ILE A 169 -7.11 -18.21 -2.37
CA ILE A 169 -5.90 -17.44 -2.63
C ILE A 169 -5.12 -17.21 -1.34
N GLU A 170 -5.79 -16.86 -0.25
CA GLU A 170 -5.16 -16.73 1.07
C GLU A 170 -4.52 -18.04 1.50
N ASP A 171 -5.24 -19.16 1.37
CA ASP A 171 -4.72 -20.50 1.68
C ASP A 171 -3.49 -20.85 0.81
N ALA A 172 -3.53 -20.51 -0.47
CA ALA A 172 -2.41 -20.70 -1.38
C ALA A 172 -1.17 -19.87 -0.98
N ILE A 173 -1.39 -18.63 -0.60
CA ILE A 173 -0.34 -17.72 -0.12
C ILE A 173 0.25 -18.23 1.20
N ASP A 174 -0.59 -18.61 2.16
CA ASP A 174 -0.13 -19.12 3.45
C ASP A 174 0.63 -20.45 3.28
N THR A 175 0.16 -21.34 2.40
CA THR A 175 0.88 -22.57 2.05
C THR A 175 2.24 -22.26 1.43
N MET A 176 2.29 -21.27 0.55
CA MET A 176 3.51 -20.82 -0.11
C MET A 176 4.53 -20.28 0.92
N PHE A 177 4.09 -19.40 1.84
CA PHE A 177 4.95 -18.85 2.87
C PHE A 177 5.40 -19.88 3.91
N ASN A 178 4.51 -20.81 4.29
CA ASN A 178 4.86 -21.92 5.19
C ASN A 178 5.93 -22.83 4.59
N LYS A 179 5.87 -23.10 3.29
CA LYS A 179 6.92 -23.87 2.59
C LYS A 179 8.25 -23.13 2.54
N ILE A 180 8.24 -21.82 2.34
CA ILE A 180 9.45 -20.99 2.34
C ILE A 180 10.05 -20.93 3.75
N GLY A 181 9.23 -20.72 4.78
CA GLY A 181 9.68 -20.72 6.18
C GLY A 181 10.32 -22.03 6.61
N LYS A 182 9.75 -23.17 6.21
CA LYS A 182 10.29 -24.50 6.49
C LYS A 182 11.59 -24.82 5.73
N GLN A 183 11.82 -24.18 4.60
CA GLN A 183 13.04 -24.34 3.81
C GLN A 183 14.19 -23.49 4.30
N ASN A 184 13.91 -22.45 5.07
CA ASN A 184 14.94 -21.55 5.64
C ASN A 184 15.71 -22.12 6.82
N GLU A 185 15.34 -23.31 7.34
CA GLU A 185 16.07 -23.97 8.43
C GLU A 185 17.40 -24.63 8.01
N GLY A 186 17.81 -24.49 6.77
CA GLY A 186 19.09 -25.05 6.31
C GLY A 186 19.55 -24.53 4.95
N VAL A 187 20.56 -23.65 4.99
CA VAL A 187 21.53 -23.32 3.94
C VAL A 187 21.12 -22.32 2.83
N ILE A 188 21.97 -21.34 2.69
CA ILE A 188 22.06 -20.21 1.75
C ILE A 188 21.68 -20.50 0.27
N ASN A 189 21.72 -21.75 -0.18
CA ASN A 189 21.34 -22.15 -1.54
C ASN A 189 19.82 -22.32 -1.75
N LYS A 190 19.01 -22.24 -0.70
CA LYS A 190 17.55 -22.42 -0.78
C LYS A 190 16.77 -21.12 -0.97
N THR A 191 17.41 -19.97 -0.80
CA THR A 191 16.76 -18.65 -1.00
C THR A 191 16.34 -18.46 -2.46
N LEU A 192 17.17 -18.92 -3.41
CA LEU A 192 16.87 -18.89 -4.85
C LEU A 192 15.71 -19.81 -5.25
N SER A 193 15.59 -20.99 -4.62
CA SER A 193 14.49 -21.92 -4.90
C SER A 193 13.17 -21.49 -4.27
N GLY A 194 13.19 -20.84 -3.09
CA GLY A 194 12.04 -20.23 -2.46
C GLY A 194 11.49 -19.06 -3.29
N MET A 195 12.38 -18.24 -3.82
CA MET A 195 12.05 -17.11 -4.70
C MET A 195 11.42 -17.59 -6.02
N SER A 196 11.99 -18.63 -6.65
CA SER A 196 11.41 -19.23 -7.86
C SER A 196 10.01 -19.79 -7.60
N TYR A 197 9.80 -20.38 -6.44
CA TYR A 197 8.49 -20.89 -6.03
C TYR A 197 7.47 -19.77 -5.85
N LEU A 198 7.86 -18.65 -5.22
CA LEU A 198 7.02 -17.45 -5.08
C LEU A 198 6.62 -16.89 -6.45
N VAL A 199 7.57 -16.74 -7.38
CA VAL A 199 7.31 -16.23 -8.74
C VAL A 199 6.36 -17.14 -9.50
N GLU A 200 6.60 -18.46 -9.49
CA GLU A 200 5.72 -19.42 -10.18
C GLU A 200 4.30 -19.43 -9.61
N ASN A 201 4.16 -19.40 -8.29
CA ASN A 201 2.84 -19.43 -7.66
C ASN A 201 2.16 -18.07 -7.72
N TYR A 202 2.91 -16.96 -7.69
CA TYR A 202 2.37 -15.63 -7.92
C TYR A 202 1.75 -15.50 -9.31
N GLU A 203 2.41 -16.01 -10.36
CA GLU A 203 1.84 -16.03 -11.71
C GLU A 203 0.55 -16.86 -11.78
N LYS A 204 0.50 -18.01 -11.10
CA LYS A 204 -0.72 -18.83 -11.00
C LYS A 204 -1.83 -18.09 -10.27
N VAL A 205 -1.54 -17.46 -9.14
CA VAL A 205 -2.47 -16.63 -8.39
C VAL A 205 -2.95 -15.45 -9.25
N GLY A 206 -2.04 -14.79 -9.96
CA GLY A 206 -2.37 -13.71 -10.87
C GLY A 206 -3.28 -14.14 -12.01
N ARG A 207 -3.07 -15.34 -12.59
CA ARG A 207 -3.94 -15.91 -13.63
C ARG A 207 -5.34 -16.24 -13.11
N VAL A 208 -5.43 -16.77 -11.92
CA VAL A 208 -6.73 -17.03 -11.26
C VAL A 208 -7.46 -15.72 -11.00
N LEU A 209 -6.75 -14.70 -10.51
CA LEU A 209 -7.31 -13.37 -10.25
C LEU A 209 -7.78 -12.65 -11.52
N THR A 210 -7.10 -12.84 -12.64
CA THR A 210 -7.43 -12.19 -13.92
C THR A 210 -8.40 -12.99 -14.78
N GLY A 211 -8.81 -14.19 -14.34
CA GLY A 211 -9.68 -15.08 -15.11
C GLY A 211 -9.04 -15.65 -16.37
N LEU A 212 -7.70 -15.61 -16.48
CA LEU A 212 -6.92 -16.15 -17.59
C LEU A 212 -6.52 -17.61 -17.33
N VAL A 213 -7.48 -18.45 -16.94
CA VAL A 213 -7.31 -19.89 -16.85
C VAL A 213 -8.01 -20.55 -18.02
#